data_e49082132abbae0b4bd75c88ddf5cfe2
#
_entry.id   e49082132abbae0b4bd75c88ddf5cfe2
#
_cell.length_a   1.000
_cell.length_b   1.000
_cell.length_c   1.000
_cell.angle_alpha   90.00
_cell.angle_beta   90.00
_cell.angle_gamma   90.00
#
_symmetry.space_group_name_H-M   'P 1'
#
loop_
_entity.id
_entity.type
_entity.pdbx_description
1 polymer ?
#
loop_
_entity_poly.entity_id
_entity_poly.type
_entity_poly.pdbx_seq_one_letter_code
_entity_poly.pdbx_strand_id
1 'polypeptide(L)'
;MAMLNLRQYASHPGVALSAVEKAIESDRRPALTAVVIPIDGSAPAPHAPPGQAAPSDRFLQRGRSREAGIPSLPAPEVMSSCGRDEKLARRRLQQKGDLFDQGGLWKLRWHEDKIGPAGEVKRGWSRAVHIGPSVGPGKLTEKEARRLGWENFLSKLDAGVCTPYSALRMASFVEQRFLPDHVALLKKSGRAHYESMLKHVLPALGNVRLKDTTAAEIQKLVSSMLADHYSVQTVKHVRTTVSAIFTHAKRLGWHTGDNPARLVRLPEMVRKESHALSFDQAVATLAALNSPAQELVLFAILTSMNIAEICGLQWKRVNLSEQFTTVDGESLPPLTIAVRRQWYRGEYGSVKAKSRRRNLPIPIVLRGVLAKMKERARWTGADDPVFAARTGKPLDEHNIARRHLKPIGQSLGMAWLSWHCFRRTHTTLANELGMAFTDRMAMMGHSEARMTALYTTDDLARRRTVLDQMAARLVPATGIPA
;
A
#
# COMPACT_ATOMS: atom_id res chain seq x y z
N MET A 1 20.99 -25.56 34.32
CA MET A 1 21.56 -24.21 34.45
C MET A 1 20.43 -23.20 34.50
N ALA A 2 20.32 -22.45 35.58
CA ALA A 2 19.22 -21.53 35.80
C ALA A 2 19.27 -20.39 34.77
N MET A 3 18.14 -20.10 34.16
CA MET A 3 17.99 -18.95 33.26
C MET A 3 18.23 -17.65 34.02
N LEU A 4 19.27 -16.92 33.65
CA LEU A 4 19.41 -15.51 34.01
C LEU A 4 18.29 -14.73 33.33
N ASN A 5 17.41 -14.17 34.15
CA ASN A 5 16.37 -13.23 33.70
C ASN A 5 17.06 -12.04 33.05
N LEU A 6 16.60 -11.60 31.88
CA LEU A 6 17.12 -10.40 31.21
C LEU A 6 17.28 -9.18 32.14
N ARG A 7 16.50 -9.14 33.21
CA ARG A 7 16.66 -8.14 34.31
C ARG A 7 17.97 -8.27 35.09
N GLN A 8 18.53 -9.46 35.21
CA GLN A 8 19.81 -9.69 35.91
C GLN A 8 21.02 -9.30 35.07
N TYR A 9 20.86 -9.29 33.74
CA TYR A 9 21.90 -8.81 32.82
C TYR A 9 22.06 -7.29 32.83
N ALA A 10 20.98 -6.54 33.07
CA ALA A 10 20.98 -5.09 33.09
C ALA A 10 21.53 -4.47 34.39
N SER A 11 21.67 -5.26 35.45
CA SER A 11 22.11 -4.79 36.77
C SER A 11 23.63 -4.88 37.01
N HIS A 12 24.43 -5.38 36.06
CA HIS A 12 25.89 -5.40 36.15
C HIS A 12 26.52 -4.57 35.03
N PRO A 13 27.03 -3.35 35.33
CA PRO A 13 27.73 -2.56 34.33
C PRO A 13 29.03 -3.29 33.91
N GLY A 14 29.15 -3.57 32.62
CA GLY A 14 30.34 -4.18 32.00
C GLY A 14 30.22 -5.63 31.56
N VAL A 15 29.17 -6.38 31.94
CA VAL A 15 29.04 -7.82 31.61
C VAL A 15 28.19 -8.08 30.37
N ALA A 16 27.25 -7.19 30.05
CA ALA A 16 26.34 -7.38 28.92
C ALA A 16 27.02 -7.29 27.54
N LEU A 17 27.97 -6.38 27.39
CA LEU A 17 28.75 -6.24 26.15
C LEU A 17 29.67 -7.44 25.90
N SER A 18 30.35 -7.94 26.94
CA SER A 18 31.27 -9.07 26.80
C SER A 18 30.61 -10.41 26.48
N ALA A 19 29.35 -10.62 26.87
CA ALA A 19 28.60 -11.82 26.57
C ALA A 19 28.08 -11.84 25.13
N VAL A 20 27.68 -10.69 24.61
CA VAL A 20 27.26 -10.53 23.21
C VAL A 20 28.49 -10.56 22.29
N GLU A 21 29.59 -9.94 22.66
CA GLU A 21 30.86 -10.01 21.93
C GLU A 21 31.43 -11.44 21.92
N LYS A 22 31.40 -12.18 23.02
CA LYS A 22 31.80 -13.61 23.05
C LYS A 22 30.92 -14.51 22.23
N ALA A 23 29.62 -14.26 22.16
CA ALA A 23 28.72 -15.01 21.29
C ALA A 23 28.98 -14.69 19.80
N ILE A 24 29.33 -13.46 19.47
CA ILE A 24 29.73 -13.06 18.11
C ILE A 24 31.13 -13.60 17.75
N GLU A 25 32.03 -13.68 18.70
CA GLU A 25 33.40 -14.19 18.50
C GLU A 25 33.45 -15.73 18.37
N SER A 26 32.57 -16.46 19.06
CA SER A 26 32.47 -17.93 18.94
C SER A 26 31.91 -18.40 17.59
N ASP A 27 31.10 -17.56 16.94
CA ASP A 27 30.49 -17.87 15.64
C ASP A 27 31.40 -17.48 14.44
N ARG A 28 32.57 -16.86 14.70
CA ARG A 28 33.57 -16.48 13.68
C ARG A 28 34.57 -17.56 13.34
N ARG A 29 34.41 -18.80 13.80
CA ARG A 29 35.29 -19.92 13.41
C ARG A 29 34.52 -21.06 12.72
N PRO A 30 34.21 -20.97 11.40
CA PRO A 30 34.27 -22.13 10.55
C PRO A 30 35.69 -22.24 9.99
N ALA A 31 36.26 -23.40 10.08
CA ALA A 31 37.55 -23.73 9.46
C ALA A 31 37.44 -23.49 7.94
N LEU A 32 38.00 -22.41 7.46
CA LEU A 32 38.26 -22.20 6.05
C LEU A 32 39.39 -23.11 5.64
N THR A 33 39.07 -24.29 5.11
CA THR A 33 39.99 -25.04 4.27
C THR A 33 40.19 -24.24 3.00
N ALA A 34 41.27 -23.51 2.90
CA ALA A 34 41.67 -22.79 1.71
C ALA A 34 41.94 -23.78 0.59
N VAL A 35 41.03 -23.87 -0.37
CA VAL A 35 41.33 -24.46 -1.68
C VAL A 35 42.06 -23.37 -2.48
N VAL A 36 43.39 -23.53 -2.57
CA VAL A 36 44.24 -22.76 -3.46
C VAL A 36 43.95 -23.21 -4.89
N ILE A 37 43.31 -22.38 -5.68
CA ILE A 37 43.20 -22.58 -7.13
C ILE A 37 44.37 -21.82 -7.76
N PRO A 38 45.26 -22.50 -8.53
CA PRO A 38 46.34 -21.84 -9.27
C PRO A 38 45.74 -20.98 -10.41
N ILE A 39 46.20 -19.75 -10.52
CA ILE A 39 45.94 -18.89 -11.66
C ILE A 39 46.98 -19.25 -12.72
N ASP A 40 46.63 -20.17 -13.63
CA ASP A 40 47.30 -20.28 -14.92
C ASP A 40 46.24 -20.12 -16.01
N GLY A 41 46.48 -19.09 -16.82
CA GLY A 41 45.62 -18.75 -17.93
C GLY A 41 45.78 -19.73 -19.09
N SER A 42 44.72 -20.43 -19.37
CA SER A 42 44.32 -20.88 -20.72
C SER A 42 43.04 -21.70 -20.61
N ALA A 43 41.93 -21.09 -20.99
CA ALA A 43 40.69 -21.82 -21.18
C ALA A 43 40.65 -22.38 -22.61
N PRO A 44 40.40 -23.68 -22.83
CA PRO A 44 39.99 -24.17 -24.13
C PRO A 44 38.45 -23.96 -24.28
N ALA A 45 38.07 -23.49 -25.46
CA ALA A 45 36.68 -23.37 -25.88
C ALA A 45 35.97 -24.76 -25.90
N PRO A 46 34.71 -24.84 -25.52
CA PRO A 46 33.96 -26.06 -25.69
C PRO A 46 33.53 -26.24 -27.16
N HIS A 47 33.87 -27.40 -27.71
CA HIS A 47 33.40 -27.89 -28.98
C HIS A 47 31.88 -28.05 -28.99
N ALA A 48 31.25 -27.46 -30.01
CA ALA A 48 29.84 -27.73 -30.36
C ALA A 48 29.77 -29.04 -31.16
N PRO A 49 28.77 -29.90 -30.96
CA PRO A 49 28.50 -30.99 -31.87
C PRO A 49 27.73 -30.49 -33.11
N PRO A 50 27.93 -31.15 -34.28
CA PRO A 50 27.41 -30.66 -35.54
C PRO A 50 25.92 -31.07 -35.79
N GLY A 51 25.18 -30.13 -36.34
CA GLY A 51 24.13 -30.43 -37.28
C GLY A 51 22.74 -30.72 -36.73
N GLN A 52 21.89 -29.70 -36.81
CA GLN A 52 20.54 -29.85 -37.36
C GLN A 52 19.99 -28.51 -37.80
N ALA A 53 19.50 -28.50 -39.02
CA ALA A 53 18.99 -27.37 -39.77
C ALA A 53 17.72 -26.76 -39.18
N ALA A 54 17.55 -25.48 -39.40
CA ALA A 54 16.29 -24.78 -39.20
C ALA A 54 15.22 -25.24 -40.20
N PRO A 55 13.96 -25.31 -39.79
CA PRO A 55 12.84 -25.26 -40.74
C PRO A 55 12.10 -23.93 -40.61
N SER A 56 11.91 -23.38 -41.81
CA SER A 56 11.10 -22.29 -42.24
C SER A 56 9.63 -22.35 -41.76
N ASP A 57 9.08 -21.12 -41.65
CA ASP A 57 7.64 -20.83 -41.63
C ASP A 57 6.79 -21.77 -42.51
N ARG A 58 5.77 -22.32 -41.89
CA ARG A 58 4.39 -22.50 -42.45
C ARG A 58 3.55 -23.40 -41.53
N PHE A 59 2.34 -22.95 -41.35
CA PHE A 59 1.07 -23.67 -41.09
C PHE A 59 0.37 -23.33 -39.77
N LEU A 60 -0.53 -22.38 -39.91
CA LEU A 60 -1.85 -22.40 -39.27
C LEU A 60 -2.59 -23.72 -39.58
N GLN A 61 -2.99 -24.48 -38.56
CA GLN A 61 -4.34 -25.09 -38.49
C GLN A 61 -4.53 -25.94 -37.22
N ARG A 62 -5.56 -25.58 -36.47
CA ARG A 62 -6.53 -26.41 -35.75
C ARG A 62 -6.06 -27.64 -34.95
N GLY A 63 -6.13 -27.52 -33.63
CA GLY A 63 -6.24 -28.66 -32.71
C GLY A 63 -7.11 -28.28 -31.51
N ARG A 64 -8.36 -28.72 -31.51
CA ARG A 64 -9.29 -28.65 -30.37
C ARG A 64 -8.80 -29.62 -29.29
N SER A 65 -8.47 -29.13 -28.11
CA SER A 65 -8.36 -29.93 -26.89
C SER A 65 -9.46 -29.50 -25.92
N ARG A 66 -10.24 -30.48 -25.50
CA ARG A 66 -11.33 -30.35 -24.53
C ARG A 66 -10.71 -29.97 -23.15
N GLU A 67 -10.98 -28.78 -22.66
CA GLU A 67 -10.81 -28.46 -21.24
C GLU A 67 -12.16 -28.62 -20.53
N ALA A 68 -12.08 -29.30 -19.37
CA ALA A 68 -13.20 -29.59 -18.50
C ALA A 68 -13.79 -28.31 -17.93
N GLY A 69 -15.10 -28.18 -17.96
CA GLY A 69 -15.84 -27.00 -17.56
C GLY A 69 -15.71 -26.64 -16.07
N ILE A 70 -15.32 -25.40 -15.84
CA ILE A 70 -15.61 -24.67 -14.63
C ILE A 70 -17.01 -24.08 -14.80
N PRO A 71 -17.97 -24.29 -13.88
CA PRO A 71 -19.30 -23.71 -14.05
C PRO A 71 -19.19 -22.19 -13.99
N SER A 72 -19.50 -21.55 -15.11
CA SER A 72 -19.67 -20.10 -15.19
C SER A 72 -20.92 -19.72 -14.39
N LEU A 73 -20.74 -18.84 -13.41
CA LEU A 73 -21.84 -18.08 -12.80
C LEU A 73 -22.62 -17.38 -13.93
N PRO A 74 -23.95 -17.36 -13.87
CA PRO A 74 -24.74 -16.69 -14.89
C PRO A 74 -24.34 -15.22 -14.93
N ALA A 75 -23.98 -14.74 -16.10
CA ALA A 75 -23.83 -13.33 -16.35
C ALA A 75 -25.16 -12.63 -15.99
N PRO A 76 -25.13 -11.47 -15.32
CA PRO A 76 -26.35 -10.72 -15.12
C PRO A 76 -26.93 -10.44 -16.52
N GLU A 77 -28.19 -10.79 -16.70
CA GLU A 77 -28.94 -10.48 -17.90
C GLU A 77 -28.84 -8.98 -18.15
N VAL A 78 -27.94 -8.59 -19.03
CA VAL A 78 -27.92 -7.27 -19.61
C VAL A 78 -29.17 -7.19 -20.46
N MET A 79 -30.20 -6.59 -19.88
CA MET A 79 -31.45 -6.33 -20.55
C MET A 79 -31.15 -5.73 -21.92
N SER A 80 -31.54 -6.42 -22.96
CA SER A 80 -31.39 -6.09 -24.38
C SER A 80 -32.19 -4.85 -24.85
N SER A 81 -32.45 -3.89 -23.92
CA SER A 81 -33.03 -2.58 -24.22
C SER A 81 -31.99 -1.53 -24.66
N CYS A 82 -30.69 -1.84 -24.55
CA CYS A 82 -29.60 -0.91 -24.79
C CYS A 82 -29.56 -0.37 -26.25
N GLY A 83 -29.90 -1.17 -27.23
CA GLY A 83 -29.81 -0.75 -28.62
C GLY A 83 -30.83 0.30 -29.11
N ARG A 84 -31.99 0.41 -28.46
CA ARG A 84 -32.96 1.48 -28.73
C ARG A 84 -32.65 2.77 -28.00
N ASP A 85 -32.11 2.64 -26.79
CA ASP A 85 -31.78 3.77 -25.95
C ASP A 85 -30.53 4.50 -26.43
N GLU A 86 -29.57 3.80 -27.00
CA GLU A 86 -28.36 4.41 -27.60
C GLU A 86 -28.66 5.22 -28.87
N LYS A 87 -29.57 4.74 -29.74
CA LYS A 87 -30.02 5.49 -30.92
C LYS A 87 -30.83 6.75 -30.54
N LEU A 88 -31.60 6.70 -29.45
CA LEU A 88 -32.35 7.85 -28.95
C LEU A 88 -31.45 8.85 -28.23
N ALA A 89 -30.45 8.42 -27.51
CA ALA A 89 -29.42 9.28 -26.92
C ALA A 89 -28.63 10.03 -28.01
N ARG A 90 -28.18 9.32 -29.06
CA ARG A 90 -27.47 9.95 -30.20
C ARG A 90 -28.31 10.97 -30.97
N ARG A 91 -29.61 10.76 -31.13
CA ARG A 91 -30.53 11.77 -31.75
C ARG A 91 -30.67 13.06 -30.93
N ARG A 92 -30.45 13.02 -29.62
CA ARG A 92 -30.53 14.18 -28.73
C ARG A 92 -29.22 14.95 -28.58
N LEU A 93 -28.09 14.34 -28.87
CA LEU A 93 -26.75 14.97 -28.86
C LEU A 93 -26.59 16.01 -29.98
N GLN A 94 -27.42 16.00 -31.03
CA GLN A 94 -27.36 16.96 -32.15
C GLN A 94 -28.53 17.95 -32.17
N GLN A 95 -29.01 18.37 -30.99
CA GLN A 95 -30.10 19.34 -30.91
C GLN A 95 -29.59 20.70 -31.33
N LYS A 96 -30.26 21.30 -32.32
CA LYS A 96 -30.03 22.70 -32.70
C LYS A 96 -30.57 23.70 -31.69
N GLY A 97 -31.41 23.25 -30.73
CA GLY A 97 -32.16 24.09 -29.81
C GLY A 97 -33.22 24.90 -30.52
N ASP A 98 -34.16 25.36 -29.76
CA ASP A 98 -35.22 26.27 -30.23
C ASP A 98 -34.97 27.67 -29.65
N LEU A 99 -34.58 28.62 -30.51
CA LEU A 99 -34.30 30.01 -30.16
C LEU A 99 -35.53 30.87 -30.46
N PHE A 100 -36.05 31.56 -29.46
CA PHE A 100 -37.22 32.44 -29.59
C PHE A 100 -37.07 33.69 -28.75
N ASP A 101 -37.73 34.74 -29.18
CA ASP A 101 -37.84 35.97 -28.40
C ASP A 101 -39.00 35.88 -27.41
N GLN A 102 -38.74 36.25 -26.18
CA GLN A 102 -39.77 36.38 -25.15
C GLN A 102 -39.52 37.62 -24.30
N GLY A 103 -40.34 38.66 -24.54
CA GLY A 103 -40.26 39.90 -23.77
C GLY A 103 -38.99 40.70 -24.00
N GLY A 104 -38.49 40.75 -25.24
CA GLY A 104 -37.28 41.49 -25.60
C GLY A 104 -35.96 40.78 -25.23
N LEU A 105 -36.03 39.48 -24.93
CA LEU A 105 -34.89 38.64 -24.58
C LEU A 105 -34.88 37.38 -25.42
N TRP A 106 -33.74 37.07 -26.02
CA TRP A 106 -33.49 35.80 -26.66
C TRP A 106 -33.43 34.67 -25.63
N LYS A 107 -34.30 33.64 -25.83
CA LYS A 107 -34.31 32.39 -25.04
C LYS A 107 -33.97 31.22 -25.93
N LEU A 108 -33.07 30.37 -25.46
CA LEU A 108 -32.74 29.09 -26.09
C LEU A 108 -33.41 27.98 -25.27
N ARG A 109 -34.19 27.13 -25.93
CA ARG A 109 -34.86 25.98 -25.35
C ARG A 109 -34.32 24.71 -25.98
N TRP A 110 -34.07 23.68 -25.13
CA TRP A 110 -33.65 22.34 -25.53
C TRP A 110 -34.23 21.27 -24.60
N HIS A 111 -34.09 20.00 -24.96
CA HIS A 111 -34.59 18.90 -24.16
C HIS A 111 -33.43 18.15 -23.51
N GLU A 112 -33.49 17.91 -22.19
CA GLU A 112 -32.58 17.12 -21.42
C GLU A 112 -33.32 15.96 -20.76
N ASP A 113 -32.59 14.87 -20.49
CA ASP A 113 -33.06 13.81 -19.62
C ASP A 113 -32.80 14.19 -18.16
N LYS A 114 -33.76 14.02 -17.28
CA LYS A 114 -33.61 14.20 -15.83
C LYS A 114 -33.49 12.84 -15.17
N ILE A 115 -32.56 12.74 -14.23
CA ILE A 115 -32.47 11.59 -13.33
C ILE A 115 -33.20 11.97 -12.04
N GLY A 116 -34.19 11.18 -11.66
CA GLY A 116 -34.87 11.32 -10.39
C GLY A 116 -34.03 10.81 -9.20
N PRO A 117 -34.49 11.02 -7.96
CA PRO A 117 -33.77 10.68 -6.75
C PRO A 117 -33.44 9.18 -6.62
N ALA A 118 -34.23 8.31 -7.23
CA ALA A 118 -34.06 6.86 -7.23
C ALA A 118 -33.28 6.34 -8.46
N GLY A 119 -32.71 7.24 -9.28
CA GLY A 119 -31.97 6.86 -10.49
C GLY A 119 -32.83 6.66 -11.72
N GLU A 120 -34.17 6.88 -11.64
CA GLU A 120 -35.05 6.81 -12.79
C GLU A 120 -34.78 7.96 -13.77
N VAL A 121 -34.71 7.62 -15.06
CA VAL A 121 -34.51 8.60 -16.15
C VAL A 121 -35.85 9.12 -16.64
N LYS A 122 -36.19 10.38 -16.34
CA LYS A 122 -37.32 11.08 -16.94
C LYS A 122 -36.86 11.76 -18.22
N ARG A 123 -37.34 11.28 -19.36
CA ARG A 123 -36.96 11.74 -20.70
C ARG A 123 -37.69 13.01 -21.11
N GLY A 124 -36.97 13.85 -21.85
CA GLY A 124 -37.60 14.97 -22.57
C GLY A 124 -37.95 16.17 -21.75
N TRP A 125 -37.25 16.46 -20.66
CA TRP A 125 -37.45 17.67 -19.90
C TRP A 125 -37.02 18.90 -20.71
N SER A 126 -37.92 19.89 -20.91
CA SER A 126 -37.60 21.13 -21.58
C SER A 126 -36.83 22.08 -20.65
N ARG A 127 -35.68 22.54 -21.09
CA ARG A 127 -34.94 23.64 -20.46
C ARG A 127 -34.91 24.86 -21.34
N ALA A 128 -35.03 26.04 -20.73
CA ALA A 128 -34.88 27.32 -21.43
C ALA A 128 -33.93 28.22 -20.62
N VAL A 129 -33.04 28.91 -21.32
CA VAL A 129 -32.06 29.84 -20.74
C VAL A 129 -32.11 31.17 -21.51
N HIS A 130 -31.95 32.27 -20.80
CA HIS A 130 -31.77 33.60 -21.41
C HIS A 130 -30.34 33.69 -21.99
N ILE A 131 -30.24 34.14 -23.24
CA ILE A 131 -28.99 34.34 -23.95
C ILE A 131 -28.56 35.80 -23.91
N GLY A 132 -29.48 36.71 -24.10
CA GLY A 132 -29.23 38.14 -24.10
C GLY A 132 -30.39 38.97 -24.67
N PRO A 133 -30.30 40.29 -24.69
CA PRO A 133 -31.37 41.15 -25.16
C PRO A 133 -31.57 41.03 -26.67
N SER A 134 -32.84 41.02 -27.11
CA SER A 134 -33.23 41.04 -28.52
C SER A 134 -33.60 42.48 -28.97
N VAL A 135 -33.84 43.38 -28.01
CA VAL A 135 -34.22 44.80 -28.22
C VAL A 135 -33.41 45.69 -27.30
N GLY A 136 -33.17 46.94 -27.71
CA GLY A 136 -32.50 47.95 -26.88
C GLY A 136 -30.97 47.99 -27.01
N PRO A 137 -30.28 48.72 -26.09
CA PRO A 137 -28.82 48.80 -26.10
C PRO A 137 -28.15 47.42 -25.87
N GLY A 138 -27.21 47.04 -26.73
CA GLY A 138 -26.55 45.75 -26.65
C GLY A 138 -27.38 44.60 -27.22
N LYS A 139 -28.40 44.86 -28.03
CA LYS A 139 -29.20 43.83 -28.69
C LYS A 139 -28.34 42.85 -29.49
N LEU A 140 -28.65 41.58 -29.33
CA LEU A 140 -28.04 40.49 -30.12
C LEU A 140 -28.92 40.22 -31.37
N THR A 141 -28.28 40.00 -32.48
CA THR A 141 -28.95 39.40 -33.64
C THR A 141 -29.30 37.94 -33.36
N GLU A 142 -30.27 37.39 -34.05
CA GLU A 142 -30.62 35.96 -33.94
C GLU A 142 -29.38 35.05 -34.16
N LYS A 143 -28.53 35.42 -35.13
CA LYS A 143 -27.31 34.67 -35.45
C LYS A 143 -26.31 34.68 -34.32
N GLU A 144 -26.13 35.80 -33.64
CA GLU A 144 -25.24 35.93 -32.48
C GLU A 144 -25.80 35.18 -31.27
N ALA A 145 -27.10 35.34 -31.00
CA ALA A 145 -27.77 34.62 -29.92
C ALA A 145 -27.70 33.10 -30.13
N ARG A 146 -27.87 32.63 -31.36
CA ARG A 146 -27.73 31.22 -31.72
C ARG A 146 -26.32 30.73 -31.55
N ARG A 147 -25.30 31.49 -31.93
CA ARG A 147 -23.90 31.20 -31.72
C ARG A 147 -23.57 31.12 -30.23
N LEU A 148 -23.92 32.11 -29.45
CA LEU A 148 -23.71 32.12 -28.00
C LEU A 148 -24.42 30.95 -27.29
N GLY A 149 -25.64 30.64 -27.73
CA GLY A 149 -26.41 29.50 -27.23
C GLY A 149 -25.73 28.17 -27.53
N TRP A 150 -25.14 28.02 -28.73
CA TRP A 150 -24.34 26.86 -29.09
C TRP A 150 -23.06 26.76 -28.26
N GLU A 151 -22.25 27.80 -28.23
CA GLU A 151 -20.94 27.81 -27.52
C GLU A 151 -21.09 27.59 -26.01
N ASN A 152 -22.11 28.21 -25.40
CA ASN A 152 -22.27 28.17 -23.96
C ASN A 152 -23.04 26.95 -23.42
N PHE A 153 -23.96 26.39 -24.22
CA PHE A 153 -24.88 25.36 -23.75
C PHE A 153 -24.91 24.10 -24.62
N LEU A 154 -25.18 24.19 -25.91
CA LEU A 154 -25.39 23.00 -26.76
C LEU A 154 -24.13 22.26 -27.09
N SER A 155 -22.98 22.95 -27.30
CA SER A 155 -21.70 22.30 -27.52
C SER A 155 -21.25 21.47 -26.33
N LYS A 156 -21.57 21.88 -25.11
CA LYS A 156 -21.29 21.15 -23.88
C LYS A 156 -22.15 19.90 -23.75
N LEU A 157 -23.36 19.92 -24.28
CA LEU A 157 -24.22 18.73 -24.39
C LEU A 157 -23.67 17.74 -25.42
N ASP A 158 -23.25 18.25 -26.58
CA ASP A 158 -22.68 17.41 -27.65
C ASP A 158 -21.30 16.85 -27.31
N ALA A 159 -20.51 17.56 -26.52
CA ALA A 159 -19.22 17.05 -25.99
C ALA A 159 -19.36 15.94 -24.97
N GLY A 160 -20.59 15.48 -24.68
CA GLY A 160 -20.85 14.43 -23.69
C GLY A 160 -20.56 14.83 -22.23
N VAL A 161 -20.38 16.12 -21.98
CA VAL A 161 -20.15 16.65 -20.62
C VAL A 161 -21.37 16.50 -19.73
N CYS A 162 -22.54 16.26 -20.35
CA CYS A 162 -23.81 16.04 -19.65
C CYS A 162 -24.39 14.67 -19.99
N THR A 163 -23.73 13.59 -19.60
CA THR A 163 -24.38 12.27 -19.60
C THR A 163 -25.44 12.22 -18.49
N PRO A 164 -26.59 11.52 -18.67
CA PRO A 164 -27.59 11.38 -17.62
C PRO A 164 -27.02 10.88 -16.31
N TYR A 165 -26.03 9.98 -16.38
CA TYR A 165 -25.33 9.41 -15.21
C TYR A 165 -24.49 10.43 -14.46
N SER A 166 -23.94 11.46 -15.10
CA SER A 166 -23.19 12.53 -14.40
C SER A 166 -24.09 13.44 -13.56
N ALA A 167 -25.41 13.38 -13.74
CA ALA A 167 -26.38 14.09 -12.91
C ALA A 167 -26.63 13.41 -11.56
N LEU A 168 -26.10 12.19 -11.36
CA LEU A 168 -26.23 11.48 -10.09
C LEU A 168 -25.47 12.22 -8.97
N ARG A 169 -26.04 12.23 -7.76
CA ARG A 169 -25.35 12.75 -6.57
C ARG A 169 -24.17 11.87 -6.22
N MET A 170 -23.11 12.47 -5.69
CA MET A 170 -21.90 11.73 -5.30
C MET A 170 -22.21 10.60 -4.30
N ALA A 171 -23.08 10.83 -3.30
CA ALA A 171 -23.47 9.80 -2.35
C ALA A 171 -24.09 8.58 -3.03
N SER A 172 -25.07 8.81 -3.92
CA SER A 172 -25.71 7.71 -4.67
C SER A 172 -24.73 6.96 -5.58
N PHE A 173 -23.80 7.67 -6.23
CA PHE A 173 -22.75 7.02 -7.02
C PHE A 173 -21.81 6.19 -6.15
N VAL A 174 -21.40 6.71 -4.99
CA VAL A 174 -20.54 5.99 -4.06
C VAL A 174 -21.21 4.70 -3.59
N GLU A 175 -22.46 4.79 -3.19
CA GLU A 175 -23.22 3.65 -2.66
C GLU A 175 -23.53 2.59 -3.73
N GLN A 176 -23.99 3.01 -4.90
CA GLN A 176 -24.48 2.10 -5.95
C GLN A 176 -23.35 1.52 -6.81
N ARG A 177 -22.22 2.22 -6.96
CA ARG A 177 -21.17 1.85 -7.90
C ARG A 177 -19.77 1.79 -7.27
N PHE A 178 -19.33 2.85 -6.58
CA PHE A 178 -17.95 2.93 -6.10
C PHE A 178 -17.67 1.88 -5.01
N LEU A 179 -18.56 1.71 -4.03
CA LEU A 179 -18.40 0.71 -2.98
C LEU A 179 -18.46 -0.71 -3.51
N PRO A 180 -19.48 -1.14 -4.29
CA PRO A 180 -19.56 -2.52 -4.78
C PRO A 180 -18.53 -2.83 -5.86
N ASP A 181 -18.29 -1.94 -6.81
CA ASP A 181 -17.48 -2.22 -8.00
C ASP A 181 -15.97 -2.01 -7.76
N HIS A 182 -15.59 -1.14 -6.81
CA HIS A 182 -14.20 -0.80 -6.55
C HIS A 182 -13.75 -1.18 -5.13
N VAL A 183 -14.47 -0.74 -4.11
CA VAL A 183 -14.02 -0.91 -2.72
C VAL A 183 -14.17 -2.36 -2.27
N ALA A 184 -15.24 -3.04 -2.66
CA ALA A 184 -15.48 -4.44 -2.29
C ALA A 184 -14.39 -5.40 -2.77
N LEU A 185 -13.72 -5.08 -3.89
CA LEU A 185 -12.61 -5.87 -4.43
C LEU A 185 -11.30 -5.72 -3.65
N LEU A 186 -11.23 -4.74 -2.74
CA LEU A 186 -10.02 -4.48 -1.97
C LEU A 186 -9.89 -5.40 -0.76
N LYS A 187 -8.66 -5.55 -0.28
CA LYS A 187 -8.40 -6.19 1.02
C LYS A 187 -9.10 -5.41 2.14
N LYS A 188 -9.43 -6.09 3.24
CA LYS A 188 -10.13 -5.50 4.40
C LYS A 188 -9.56 -4.17 4.86
N SER A 189 -8.22 -4.03 4.88
CA SER A 189 -7.57 -2.76 5.25
C SER A 189 -7.86 -1.62 4.26
N GLY A 190 -7.95 -1.92 2.96
CA GLY A 190 -8.32 -0.94 1.94
C GLY A 190 -9.78 -0.52 2.06
N ARG A 191 -10.68 -1.48 2.29
CA ARG A 191 -12.10 -1.20 2.53
C ARG A 191 -12.29 -0.28 3.73
N ALA A 192 -11.71 -0.64 4.88
CA ALA A 192 -11.77 0.16 6.09
C ALA A 192 -11.18 1.57 5.93
N HIS A 193 -10.15 1.71 5.08
CA HIS A 193 -9.58 3.01 4.76
C HIS A 193 -10.59 3.89 4.00
N TYR A 194 -11.18 3.36 2.92
CA TYR A 194 -12.20 4.12 2.17
C TYR A 194 -13.42 4.46 3.03
N GLU A 195 -13.93 3.51 3.80
CA GLU A 195 -15.05 3.74 4.74
C GLU A 195 -14.74 4.87 5.73
N SER A 196 -13.52 4.91 6.25
CA SER A 196 -13.08 5.99 7.15
C SER A 196 -13.02 7.35 6.44
N MET A 197 -12.49 7.41 5.21
CA MET A 197 -12.37 8.65 4.45
C MET A 197 -13.71 9.15 3.96
N LEU A 198 -14.61 8.25 3.58
CA LEU A 198 -15.97 8.60 3.13
C LEU A 198 -16.81 9.30 4.23
N LYS A 199 -16.51 9.06 5.51
CA LYS A 199 -17.12 9.80 6.64
C LYS A 199 -16.85 11.32 6.58
N HIS A 200 -15.77 11.73 5.95
CA HIS A 200 -15.44 13.14 5.72
C HIS A 200 -15.97 13.66 4.37
N VAL A 201 -15.95 12.80 3.35
CA VAL A 201 -16.34 13.19 1.97
C VAL A 201 -17.85 13.35 1.84
N LEU A 202 -18.63 12.37 2.31
CA LEU A 202 -20.08 12.34 2.06
C LEU A 202 -20.87 13.45 2.74
N PRO A 203 -20.57 13.89 3.98
CA PRO A 203 -21.29 15.04 4.56
C PRO A 203 -21.08 16.33 3.77
N ALA A 204 -19.89 16.53 3.18
CA ALA A 204 -19.56 17.76 2.45
C ALA A 204 -19.98 17.72 0.98
N LEU A 205 -19.75 16.60 0.29
CA LEU A 205 -19.90 16.49 -1.16
C LEU A 205 -20.99 15.52 -1.60
N GLY A 206 -21.55 14.73 -0.68
CA GLY A 206 -22.51 13.66 -1.01
C GLY A 206 -23.76 14.14 -1.72
N ASN A 207 -24.26 15.33 -1.39
CA ASN A 207 -25.43 15.92 -2.00
C ASN A 207 -25.15 16.64 -3.32
N VAL A 208 -23.87 16.89 -3.64
CA VAL A 208 -23.46 17.53 -4.90
C VAL A 208 -23.49 16.50 -6.02
N ARG A 209 -23.90 16.90 -7.21
CA ARG A 209 -23.88 16.02 -8.38
C ARG A 209 -22.44 15.87 -8.87
N LEU A 210 -22.11 14.70 -9.41
CA LEU A 210 -20.76 14.45 -9.95
C LEU A 210 -20.33 15.52 -10.97
N LYS A 211 -21.25 15.92 -11.86
CA LYS A 211 -20.97 16.96 -12.88
C LYS A 211 -20.78 18.36 -12.32
N ASP A 212 -21.40 18.65 -11.19
CA ASP A 212 -21.40 19.98 -10.59
C ASP A 212 -20.27 20.11 -9.53
N THR A 213 -19.60 19.01 -9.19
CA THR A 213 -18.49 19.02 -8.23
C THR A 213 -17.25 19.65 -8.86
N THR A 214 -16.89 20.82 -8.37
CA THR A 214 -15.74 21.60 -8.84
C THR A 214 -14.52 21.42 -7.95
N ALA A 215 -13.35 21.83 -8.44
CA ALA A 215 -12.12 21.89 -7.62
C ALA A 215 -12.30 22.85 -6.42
N ALA A 216 -13.12 23.91 -6.56
CA ALA A 216 -13.38 24.88 -5.50
C ALA A 216 -14.14 24.26 -4.31
N GLU A 217 -15.13 23.38 -4.58
CA GLU A 217 -15.86 22.69 -3.52
C GLU A 217 -14.98 21.69 -2.78
N ILE A 218 -14.13 20.96 -3.50
CA ILE A 218 -13.16 20.04 -2.89
C ILE A 218 -12.11 20.83 -2.11
N GLN A 219 -11.67 21.98 -2.61
CA GLN A 219 -10.74 22.87 -1.90
C GLN A 219 -11.38 23.41 -0.62
N LYS A 220 -12.68 23.74 -0.64
CA LYS A 220 -13.42 24.16 0.56
C LYS A 220 -13.44 23.07 1.62
N LEU A 221 -13.69 21.79 1.23
CA LEU A 221 -13.61 20.65 2.16
C LEU A 221 -12.20 20.51 2.75
N VAL A 222 -11.16 20.61 1.92
CA VAL A 222 -9.75 20.55 2.36
C VAL A 222 -9.45 21.66 3.36
N SER A 223 -9.88 22.91 3.07
CA SER A 223 -9.63 24.07 3.95
C SER A 223 -10.39 23.95 5.28
N SER A 224 -11.63 23.48 5.26
CA SER A 224 -12.42 23.22 6.47
C SER A 224 -11.73 22.18 7.35
N MET A 225 -11.29 21.05 6.79
CA MET A 225 -10.59 20.02 7.57
C MET A 225 -9.28 20.50 8.17
N LEU A 226 -8.56 21.39 7.49
CA LEU A 226 -7.34 22.00 8.04
C LEU A 226 -7.66 22.96 9.18
N ALA A 227 -8.75 23.74 9.07
CA ALA A 227 -9.24 24.60 10.14
C ALA A 227 -9.69 23.80 11.36
N ASP A 228 -10.26 22.61 11.16
CA ASP A 228 -10.64 21.65 12.19
C ASP A 228 -9.43 20.84 12.72
N HIS A 229 -8.20 21.28 12.45
CA HIS A 229 -6.94 20.69 12.91
C HIS A 229 -6.68 19.23 12.48
N TYR A 230 -7.30 18.74 11.41
CA TYR A 230 -6.92 17.46 10.83
C TYR A 230 -5.51 17.52 10.26
N SER A 231 -4.76 16.41 10.41
CA SER A 231 -3.41 16.34 9.85
C SER A 231 -3.43 16.47 8.32
N VAL A 232 -2.41 17.13 7.75
CA VAL A 232 -2.24 17.25 6.29
C VAL A 232 -2.27 15.88 5.61
N GLN A 233 -1.77 14.82 6.27
CA GLN A 233 -1.83 13.45 5.77
C GLN A 233 -3.27 12.93 5.67
N THR A 234 -4.13 13.19 6.66
CA THR A 234 -5.56 12.83 6.64
C THR A 234 -6.27 13.54 5.49
N VAL A 235 -6.05 14.84 5.38
CA VAL A 235 -6.62 15.67 4.31
C VAL A 235 -6.18 15.19 2.92
N LYS A 236 -4.92 14.79 2.77
CA LYS A 236 -4.40 14.17 1.55
C LYS A 236 -5.12 12.86 1.22
N HIS A 237 -5.41 12.03 2.23
CA HIS A 237 -6.17 10.80 2.03
C HIS A 237 -7.61 11.07 1.59
N VAL A 238 -8.26 12.06 2.17
CA VAL A 238 -9.62 12.50 1.76
C VAL A 238 -9.60 12.97 0.30
N ARG A 239 -8.69 13.87 -0.06
CA ARG A 239 -8.54 14.33 -1.47
C ARG A 239 -8.26 13.15 -2.42
N THR A 240 -7.42 12.19 -2.02
CA THR A 240 -7.12 11.00 -2.84
C THR A 240 -8.35 10.11 -2.99
N THR A 241 -9.19 10.00 -1.96
CA THR A 241 -10.46 9.26 -2.02
C THR A 241 -11.43 9.90 -3.00
N VAL A 242 -11.59 11.24 -2.96
CA VAL A 242 -12.39 11.97 -3.95
C VAL A 242 -11.84 11.75 -5.36
N SER A 243 -10.52 11.81 -5.53
CA SER A 243 -9.87 11.52 -6.81
C SER A 243 -10.14 10.10 -7.32
N ALA A 244 -10.18 9.11 -6.43
CA ALA A 244 -10.51 7.73 -6.79
C ALA A 244 -11.96 7.58 -7.24
N ILE A 245 -12.91 8.27 -6.58
CA ILE A 245 -14.33 8.30 -6.95
C ILE A 245 -14.48 8.83 -8.39
N PHE A 246 -13.88 9.98 -8.71
CA PHE A 246 -13.93 10.55 -10.06
C PHE A 246 -13.22 9.70 -11.10
N THR A 247 -12.11 9.08 -10.75
CA THR A 247 -11.39 8.15 -11.64
C THR A 247 -12.25 6.92 -11.96
N HIS A 248 -12.97 6.40 -10.96
CA HIS A 248 -13.90 5.28 -11.16
C HIS A 248 -15.11 5.71 -12.00
N ALA A 249 -15.71 6.87 -11.71
CA ALA A 249 -16.79 7.43 -12.52
C ALA A 249 -16.40 7.62 -13.98
N LYS A 250 -15.16 8.08 -14.23
CA LYS A 250 -14.61 8.23 -15.60
C LYS A 250 -14.47 6.88 -16.30
N ARG A 251 -13.98 5.84 -15.62
CA ARG A 251 -13.86 4.47 -16.16
C ARG A 251 -15.20 3.89 -16.57
N LEU A 252 -16.27 4.21 -15.85
CA LEU A 252 -17.63 3.76 -16.14
C LEU A 252 -18.37 4.66 -17.15
N GLY A 253 -17.75 5.72 -17.68
CA GLY A 253 -18.38 6.68 -18.57
C GLY A 253 -19.39 7.63 -17.91
N TRP A 254 -19.43 7.69 -16.57
CA TRP A 254 -20.36 8.52 -15.80
C TRP A 254 -19.83 9.94 -15.54
N HIS A 255 -18.56 10.17 -15.83
CA HIS A 255 -17.93 11.49 -15.80
C HIS A 255 -16.97 11.60 -16.98
N THR A 256 -17.15 12.61 -17.82
CA THR A 256 -16.36 12.83 -19.04
C THR A 256 -15.29 13.91 -18.88
N GLY A 257 -15.47 14.82 -17.90
CA GLY A 257 -14.54 15.90 -17.62
C GLY A 257 -13.25 15.46 -16.94
N ASP A 258 -12.37 16.40 -16.66
CA ASP A 258 -11.18 16.18 -15.86
C ASP A 258 -11.53 15.92 -14.40
N ASN A 259 -10.67 15.17 -13.73
CA ASN A 259 -10.85 14.86 -12.32
C ASN A 259 -10.58 16.12 -11.47
N PRO A 260 -11.60 16.75 -10.89
CA PRO A 260 -11.46 18.03 -10.20
C PRO A 260 -10.57 17.96 -8.96
N ALA A 261 -10.45 16.77 -8.34
CA ALA A 261 -9.58 16.58 -7.19
C ALA A 261 -8.08 16.72 -7.52
N ARG A 262 -7.69 16.63 -8.80
CA ARG A 262 -6.28 16.82 -9.21
C ARG A 262 -5.84 18.28 -9.15
N LEU A 263 -6.75 19.21 -9.30
CA LEU A 263 -6.50 20.65 -9.27
C LEU A 263 -6.43 21.23 -7.85
N VAL A 264 -6.82 20.43 -6.85
CA VAL A 264 -6.84 20.85 -5.44
C VAL A 264 -5.42 20.92 -4.88
N ARG A 265 -5.08 22.08 -4.30
CA ARG A 265 -3.80 22.30 -3.64
C ARG A 265 -3.83 21.81 -2.19
N LEU A 266 -2.75 21.21 -1.76
CA LEU A 266 -2.52 20.78 -0.39
C LEU A 266 -1.31 21.53 0.18
N PRO A 267 -1.28 21.81 1.49
CA PRO A 267 -0.07 22.30 2.13
C PRO A 267 1.08 21.32 1.98
N GLU A 268 2.29 21.84 2.04
CA GLU A 268 3.49 21.00 2.07
C GLU A 268 3.49 20.12 3.31
N MET A 269 3.81 18.85 3.12
CA MET A 269 3.90 17.89 4.21
C MET A 269 5.29 17.94 4.82
N VAL A 270 5.39 18.46 6.02
CA VAL A 270 6.58 18.27 6.86
C VAL A 270 6.64 16.80 7.25
N ARG A 271 7.66 16.09 6.77
CA ARG A 271 7.89 14.69 7.17
C ARG A 271 8.28 14.67 8.64
N LYS A 272 7.50 13.96 9.44
CA LYS A 272 7.90 13.66 10.82
C LYS A 272 9.17 12.83 10.78
N GLU A 273 10.11 13.14 11.62
CA GLU A 273 11.30 12.32 11.83
C GLU A 273 10.91 10.89 12.16
N SER A 274 11.64 9.98 11.56
CA SER A 274 11.41 8.58 11.77
C SER A 274 12.48 8.01 12.67
N HIS A 275 12.08 7.60 13.87
CA HIS A 275 13.01 7.14 14.90
C HIS A 275 13.30 5.65 14.80
N ALA A 276 14.53 5.27 15.07
CA ALA A 276 15.00 3.92 15.38
C ALA A 276 15.62 3.95 16.78
N LEU A 277 15.61 2.84 17.49
CA LEU A 277 16.32 2.71 18.77
C LEU A 277 17.82 2.53 18.52
N SER A 278 18.66 3.14 19.35
CA SER A 278 20.04 2.70 19.52
C SER A 278 20.08 1.33 20.22
N PHE A 279 21.26 0.70 20.27
CA PHE A 279 21.44 -0.56 21.01
C PHE A 279 21.03 -0.40 22.47
N ASP A 280 21.50 0.63 23.15
CA ASP A 280 21.19 0.86 24.56
C ASP A 280 19.70 1.13 24.80
N GLN A 281 19.06 1.89 23.91
CA GLN A 281 17.62 2.14 23.96
C GLN A 281 16.82 0.83 23.71
N ALA A 282 17.28 -0.03 22.83
CA ALA A 282 16.65 -1.33 22.59
C ALA A 282 16.76 -2.24 23.81
N VAL A 283 17.95 -2.31 24.43
CA VAL A 283 18.19 -3.05 25.68
C VAL A 283 17.32 -2.50 26.82
N ALA A 284 17.30 -1.19 27.04
CA ALA A 284 16.47 -0.54 28.06
C ALA A 284 14.97 -0.82 27.83
N THR A 285 14.52 -0.77 26.58
CA THR A 285 13.12 -1.07 26.22
C THR A 285 12.79 -2.54 26.55
N LEU A 286 13.64 -3.48 26.16
CA LEU A 286 13.44 -4.90 26.45
C LEU A 286 13.48 -5.20 27.95
N ALA A 287 14.37 -4.58 28.69
CA ALA A 287 14.47 -4.76 30.14
C ALA A 287 13.23 -4.25 30.90
N ALA A 288 12.62 -3.18 30.41
CA ALA A 288 11.44 -2.58 31.01
C ALA A 288 10.14 -3.35 30.68
N LEU A 289 10.13 -4.19 29.66
CA LEU A 289 8.96 -4.95 29.23
C LEU A 289 8.83 -6.30 29.94
N ASN A 290 7.59 -6.73 30.16
CA ASN A 290 7.26 -8.07 30.64
C ASN A 290 6.65 -8.91 29.51
N SER A 291 6.63 -10.25 29.70
CA SER A 291 5.91 -11.19 28.81
C SER A 291 4.43 -10.81 28.70
N PRO A 292 3.81 -10.90 27.53
CA PRO A 292 4.36 -11.33 26.25
C PRO A 292 4.96 -10.18 25.40
N ALA A 293 4.93 -8.94 25.88
CA ALA A 293 5.37 -7.77 25.12
C ALA A 293 6.89 -7.78 24.91
N GLN A 294 7.66 -8.30 25.86
CA GLN A 294 9.11 -8.39 25.77
C GLN A 294 9.52 -9.29 24.61
N GLU A 295 8.99 -10.52 24.55
CA GLU A 295 9.31 -11.46 23.49
C GLU A 295 8.83 -10.96 22.13
N LEU A 296 7.69 -10.29 22.08
CA LEU A 296 7.14 -9.74 20.85
C LEU A 296 8.01 -8.61 20.28
N VAL A 297 8.55 -7.75 21.15
CA VAL A 297 9.46 -6.67 20.76
C VAL A 297 10.81 -7.24 20.32
N LEU A 298 11.38 -8.18 21.07
CA LEU A 298 12.61 -8.87 20.69
C LEU A 298 12.46 -9.54 19.30
N PHE A 299 11.34 -10.25 19.11
CA PHE A 299 11.01 -10.88 17.85
C PHE A 299 10.91 -9.85 16.70
N ALA A 300 10.23 -8.72 16.94
CA ALA A 300 10.08 -7.66 15.93
C ALA A 300 11.42 -7.05 15.53
N ILE A 301 12.32 -6.81 16.50
CA ILE A 301 13.66 -6.26 16.25
C ILE A 301 14.50 -7.28 15.47
N LEU A 302 14.53 -8.55 15.86
CA LEU A 302 15.39 -9.55 15.23
C LEU A 302 14.93 -10.00 13.85
N THR A 303 13.61 -9.98 13.58
CA THR A 303 13.04 -10.49 12.31
C THR A 303 12.66 -9.40 11.31
N SER A 304 12.62 -8.15 11.73
CA SER A 304 12.09 -7.02 10.95
C SER A 304 10.66 -7.22 10.41
N MET A 305 9.90 -8.18 10.93
CA MET A 305 8.51 -8.41 10.53
C MET A 305 7.62 -7.22 10.94
N ASN A 306 6.59 -6.94 10.13
CA ASN A 306 5.54 -6.03 10.56
C ASN A 306 4.69 -6.68 11.65
N ILE A 307 4.13 -5.89 12.56
CA ILE A 307 3.30 -6.41 13.64
C ILE A 307 2.13 -7.28 13.13
N ALA A 308 1.49 -6.89 12.02
CA ALA A 308 0.43 -7.71 11.42
C ALA A 308 0.94 -9.08 10.89
N GLU A 309 2.19 -9.15 10.41
CA GLU A 309 2.85 -10.39 10.00
C GLU A 309 3.20 -11.23 11.23
N ILE A 310 3.65 -10.61 12.32
CA ILE A 310 3.96 -11.28 13.60
C ILE A 310 2.69 -11.87 14.22
N CYS A 311 1.62 -11.07 14.32
CA CYS A 311 0.34 -11.57 14.82
C CYS A 311 -0.26 -12.66 13.91
N GLY A 312 0.04 -12.64 12.61
CA GLY A 312 -0.41 -13.63 11.64
C GLY A 312 0.48 -14.87 11.54
N LEU A 313 1.56 -14.96 12.33
CA LEU A 313 2.49 -16.10 12.30
C LEU A 313 1.91 -17.29 13.07
N GLN A 314 1.87 -18.44 12.41
CA GLN A 314 1.40 -19.71 12.96
C GLN A 314 2.59 -20.64 13.25
N TRP A 315 2.46 -21.54 14.23
CA TRP A 315 3.55 -22.46 14.61
C TRP A 315 4.03 -23.33 13.45
N LYS A 316 3.17 -23.78 12.56
CA LYS A 316 3.58 -24.56 11.37
C LYS A 316 4.53 -23.81 10.44
N ARG A 317 4.62 -22.50 10.54
CA ARG A 317 5.51 -21.66 9.73
C ARG A 317 6.82 -21.29 10.43
N VAL A 318 7.09 -21.92 11.59
CA VAL A 318 8.30 -21.74 12.38
C VAL A 318 9.01 -23.07 12.50
N ASN A 319 10.07 -23.25 11.73
CA ASN A 319 10.91 -24.44 11.82
C ASN A 319 12.04 -24.21 12.82
N LEU A 320 11.91 -24.77 14.02
CA LEU A 320 12.93 -24.71 15.09
C LEU A 320 13.94 -25.88 15.01
N SER A 321 13.75 -26.83 14.09
CA SER A 321 14.61 -27.99 13.94
C SER A 321 15.81 -27.67 13.03
N GLU A 322 16.79 -28.56 13.04
CA GLU A 322 17.97 -28.52 12.17
C GLU A 322 17.74 -29.28 10.86
N GLN A 323 16.50 -29.68 10.59
CA GLN A 323 16.11 -30.41 9.39
C GLN A 323 15.07 -29.63 8.59
N PHE A 324 14.96 -29.95 7.30
CA PHE A 324 13.88 -29.44 6.47
C PHE A 324 12.53 -29.97 6.94
N THR A 325 11.52 -29.12 6.95
CA THR A 325 10.13 -29.51 7.23
C THR A 325 9.24 -29.12 6.05
N THR A 326 8.19 -29.90 5.79
CA THR A 326 7.23 -29.59 4.72
C THR A 326 5.93 -29.08 5.33
N VAL A 327 5.47 -27.92 4.86
CA VAL A 327 4.25 -27.25 5.36
C VAL A 327 3.41 -26.75 4.18
N ASP A 328 2.18 -27.24 4.07
CA ASP A 328 1.26 -26.89 2.97
C ASP A 328 1.94 -27.05 1.58
N GLY A 329 2.72 -28.14 1.37
CA GLY A 329 3.44 -28.42 0.12
C GLY A 329 4.72 -27.59 -0.11
N GLU A 330 5.10 -26.73 0.84
CA GLU A 330 6.30 -25.89 0.78
C GLU A 330 7.39 -26.43 1.70
N SER A 331 8.61 -26.62 1.17
CA SER A 331 9.78 -27.01 1.98
C SER A 331 10.32 -25.82 2.75
N LEU A 332 10.42 -25.98 4.07
CA LEU A 332 10.94 -24.97 5.00
C LEU A 332 12.33 -25.35 5.47
N PRO A 333 13.36 -24.55 5.18
CA PRO A 333 14.72 -24.81 5.64
C PRO A 333 14.84 -24.91 7.18
N PRO A 334 15.91 -25.49 7.69
CA PRO A 334 16.23 -25.45 9.11
C PRO A 334 16.24 -24.03 9.68
N LEU A 335 15.86 -23.88 10.94
CA LEU A 335 15.92 -22.63 11.70
C LEU A 335 15.34 -21.42 10.92
N THR A 336 14.13 -21.59 10.40
CA THR A 336 13.51 -20.62 9.49
C THR A 336 12.08 -20.26 9.87
N ILE A 337 11.74 -19.00 9.72
CA ILE A 337 10.37 -18.48 9.79
C ILE A 337 9.88 -18.19 8.37
N ALA A 338 8.76 -18.76 7.97
CA ALA A 338 8.11 -18.47 6.68
C ALA A 338 7.00 -17.43 6.82
N VAL A 339 7.26 -16.21 6.38
CA VAL A 339 6.25 -15.14 6.38
C VAL A 339 5.31 -15.35 5.19
N ARG A 340 4.08 -15.77 5.44
CA ARG A 340 3.07 -16.09 4.40
C ARG A 340 1.75 -15.39 4.60
N ARG A 341 1.39 -15.07 5.85
CA ARG A 341 0.11 -14.47 6.25
C ARG A 341 0.32 -13.25 7.12
N GLN A 342 -0.73 -12.48 7.27
CA GLN A 342 -0.86 -11.38 8.21
C GLN A 342 -2.20 -11.49 8.92
N TRP A 343 -2.29 -10.95 10.13
CA TRP A 343 -3.53 -10.81 10.88
C TRP A 343 -3.97 -9.36 10.89
N TYR A 344 -5.21 -9.10 10.53
CA TYR A 344 -5.76 -7.75 10.54
C TYR A 344 -7.24 -7.76 10.93
N ARG A 345 -7.57 -7.08 12.01
CA ARG A 345 -8.96 -6.90 12.49
C ARG A 345 -9.78 -8.18 12.48
N GLY A 346 -9.27 -9.25 13.11
CA GLY A 346 -9.99 -10.50 13.30
C GLY A 346 -9.91 -11.49 12.14
N GLU A 347 -9.11 -11.24 11.12
CA GLU A 347 -8.99 -12.12 9.96
C GLU A 347 -7.55 -12.38 9.54
N TYR A 348 -7.26 -13.61 9.14
CA TYR A 348 -6.04 -13.95 8.43
C TYR A 348 -6.15 -13.53 6.97
N GLY A 349 -5.15 -12.85 6.47
CA GLY A 349 -5.04 -12.45 5.07
C GLY A 349 -3.67 -12.75 4.48
N SER A 350 -3.58 -12.72 3.15
CA SER A 350 -2.28 -12.77 2.48
C SER A 350 -1.46 -11.53 2.79
N VAL A 351 -0.12 -11.65 2.81
CA VAL A 351 0.77 -10.50 2.93
C VAL A 351 0.52 -9.47 1.83
N LYS A 352 0.93 -8.21 2.08
CA LYS A 352 0.56 -7.05 1.23
C LYS A 352 1.04 -7.18 -0.22
N ALA A 353 2.20 -7.78 -0.45
CA ALA A 353 2.82 -7.93 -1.77
C ALA A 353 3.55 -9.27 -1.88
N LYS A 354 3.84 -9.73 -3.11
CA LYS A 354 4.62 -10.96 -3.37
C LYS A 354 6.00 -10.92 -2.69
N SER A 355 6.69 -9.79 -2.72
CA SER A 355 7.99 -9.56 -2.07
C SER A 355 7.96 -9.73 -0.55
N ARG A 356 6.78 -9.64 0.06
CA ARG A 356 6.58 -9.87 1.51
C ARG A 356 6.53 -11.36 1.87
N ARG A 357 6.35 -12.25 0.91
CA ARG A 357 6.50 -13.70 1.11
C ARG A 357 7.99 -14.01 1.12
N ARG A 358 8.53 -14.29 2.29
CA ARG A 358 9.96 -14.51 2.49
C ARG A 358 10.22 -15.50 3.60
N ASN A 359 11.40 -16.04 3.61
CA ASN A 359 11.94 -16.86 4.69
C ASN A 359 12.93 -16.00 5.48
N LEU A 360 12.88 -16.10 6.79
CA LEU A 360 13.73 -15.36 7.72
C LEU A 360 14.51 -16.35 8.57
N PRO A 361 15.82 -16.19 8.76
CA PRO A 361 16.61 -17.02 9.64
C PRO A 361 16.24 -16.80 11.10
N ILE A 362 16.32 -17.84 11.91
CA ILE A 362 16.13 -17.80 13.35
C ILE A 362 17.49 -17.82 14.03
N PRO A 363 17.94 -16.73 14.66
CA PRO A 363 19.15 -16.75 15.48
C PRO A 363 19.01 -17.70 16.68
N ILE A 364 20.12 -18.26 17.15
CA ILE A 364 20.15 -19.27 18.23
C ILE A 364 19.41 -18.76 19.49
N VAL A 365 19.63 -17.50 19.87
CA VAL A 365 18.94 -16.88 21.01
C VAL A 365 17.42 -16.87 20.79
N LEU A 366 16.97 -16.50 19.61
CA LEU A 366 15.54 -16.44 19.29
C LEU A 366 14.92 -17.86 19.22
N ARG A 367 15.68 -18.87 18.76
CA ARG A 367 15.28 -20.30 18.84
C ARG A 367 14.94 -20.70 20.28
N GLY A 368 15.84 -20.39 21.22
CA GLY A 368 15.64 -20.68 22.63
C GLY A 368 14.41 -19.97 23.22
N VAL A 369 14.21 -18.70 22.89
CA VAL A 369 13.02 -17.94 23.30
C VAL A 369 11.74 -18.57 22.75
N LEU A 370 11.70 -18.89 21.45
CA LEU A 370 10.52 -19.50 20.82
C LEU A 370 10.24 -20.91 21.34
N ALA A 371 11.26 -21.72 21.59
CA ALA A 371 11.09 -23.04 22.21
C ALA A 371 10.42 -22.94 23.59
N LYS A 372 10.93 -22.06 24.44
CA LYS A 372 10.35 -21.81 25.78
C LYS A 372 8.96 -21.22 25.72
N MET A 373 8.69 -20.32 24.76
CA MET A 373 7.34 -19.83 24.52
C MET A 373 6.40 -20.98 24.17
N LYS A 374 6.83 -21.92 23.32
CA LYS A 374 6.03 -23.05 22.89
C LYS A 374 5.75 -24.01 24.06
N GLU A 375 6.75 -24.30 24.91
CA GLU A 375 6.61 -25.17 26.10
C GLU A 375 5.57 -24.65 27.09
N ARG A 376 5.52 -23.34 27.33
CA ARG A 376 4.59 -22.71 28.29
C ARG A 376 3.24 -22.30 27.68
N ALA A 377 3.11 -22.36 26.35
CA ALA A 377 1.90 -21.90 25.67
C ALA A 377 0.80 -22.96 25.75
N ARG A 378 -0.45 -22.48 25.94
CA ARG A 378 -1.65 -23.32 25.84
C ARG A 378 -1.98 -23.69 24.39
N TRP A 379 -1.61 -22.84 23.43
CA TRP A 379 -1.97 -22.93 22.02
C TRP A 379 -0.70 -23.20 21.21
N THR A 380 -0.47 -24.47 20.87
CA THR A 380 0.76 -24.94 20.23
C THR A 380 0.53 -25.77 18.98
N GLY A 381 -0.73 -25.91 18.57
CA GLY A 381 -1.12 -26.60 17.36
C GLY A 381 -0.52 -25.95 16.11
N ALA A 382 -0.43 -26.69 15.04
CA ALA A 382 0.17 -26.24 13.78
C ALA A 382 -0.43 -24.90 13.26
N ASP A 383 -1.73 -24.74 13.37
CA ASP A 383 -2.45 -23.56 12.93
C ASP A 383 -2.63 -22.46 14.00
N ASP A 384 -2.20 -22.75 15.24
CA ASP A 384 -2.27 -21.78 16.31
C ASP A 384 -1.27 -20.63 16.10
N PRO A 385 -1.61 -19.40 16.51
CA PRO A 385 -0.69 -18.27 16.41
C PRO A 385 0.47 -18.43 17.40
N VAL A 386 1.67 -18.07 16.97
CA VAL A 386 2.87 -18.02 17.83
C VAL A 386 2.66 -17.07 19.01
N PHE A 387 2.01 -15.94 18.75
CA PHE A 387 1.64 -14.96 19.75
C PHE A 387 0.11 -14.99 19.98
N ALA A 388 -0.33 -15.94 20.79
CA ALA A 388 -1.73 -16.18 21.09
C ALA A 388 -2.20 -15.38 22.30
N ALA A 389 -3.42 -14.86 22.24
CA ALA A 389 -4.17 -14.38 23.38
C ALA A 389 -4.72 -15.57 24.20
N ARG A 390 -5.28 -15.32 25.39
CA ARG A 390 -5.91 -16.35 26.21
C ARG A 390 -7.02 -17.14 25.50
N THR A 391 -7.64 -16.54 24.49
CA THR A 391 -8.72 -17.12 23.69
C THR A 391 -8.23 -17.99 22.52
N GLY A 392 -6.92 -18.13 22.29
CA GLY A 392 -6.34 -18.81 21.13
C GLY A 392 -6.29 -17.96 19.86
N LYS A 393 -6.87 -16.77 19.87
CA LYS A 393 -6.74 -15.81 18.76
C LYS A 393 -5.38 -15.10 18.80
N PRO A 394 -4.88 -14.58 17.66
CA PRO A 394 -3.71 -13.73 17.67
C PRO A 394 -3.82 -12.56 18.66
N LEU A 395 -2.70 -12.13 19.22
CA LEU A 395 -2.64 -10.94 20.06
C LEU A 395 -3.11 -9.70 19.30
N ASP A 396 -3.79 -8.81 20.01
CA ASP A 396 -4.19 -7.51 19.48
C ASP A 396 -3.04 -6.50 19.68
N GLU A 397 -2.47 -6.07 18.56
CA GLU A 397 -1.32 -5.16 18.53
C GLU A 397 -1.61 -3.78 19.14
N HIS A 398 -2.87 -3.33 19.05
CA HIS A 398 -3.28 -2.04 19.62
C HIS A 398 -3.33 -2.09 21.14
N ASN A 399 -3.83 -3.23 21.68
CA ASN A 399 -3.87 -3.45 23.12
C ASN A 399 -2.46 -3.54 23.72
N ILE A 400 -1.55 -4.28 23.05
CA ILE A 400 -0.14 -4.36 23.47
C ILE A 400 0.53 -2.98 23.39
N ALA A 401 0.34 -2.25 22.31
CA ALA A 401 0.90 -0.91 22.16
C ALA A 401 0.39 0.03 23.27
N ARG A 402 -0.90 0.03 23.55
CA ARG A 402 -1.52 0.91 24.55
C ARG A 402 -1.11 0.55 25.98
N ARG A 403 -1.08 -0.76 26.31
CA ARG A 403 -0.86 -1.22 27.70
C ARG A 403 0.61 -1.34 28.09
N HIS A 404 1.49 -1.56 27.10
CA HIS A 404 2.91 -1.83 27.36
C HIS A 404 3.83 -0.83 26.67
N LEU A 405 3.74 -0.62 25.34
CA LEU A 405 4.71 0.20 24.64
C LEU A 405 4.58 1.69 24.97
N LYS A 406 3.36 2.23 25.01
CA LYS A 406 3.15 3.65 25.31
C LYS A 406 3.64 4.06 26.71
N PRO A 407 3.26 3.34 27.80
CA PRO A 407 3.75 3.66 29.13
C PRO A 407 5.27 3.59 29.24
N ILE A 408 5.89 2.55 28.67
CA ILE A 408 7.34 2.37 28.71
C ILE A 408 8.03 3.41 27.83
N GLY A 409 7.49 3.72 26.66
CA GLY A 409 8.00 4.79 25.82
C GLY A 409 8.00 6.15 26.56
N GLN A 410 6.96 6.44 27.34
CA GLN A 410 6.90 7.65 28.17
C GLN A 410 7.93 7.64 29.29
N SER A 411 8.05 6.52 30.03
CA SER A 411 9.00 6.43 31.15
C SER A 411 10.48 6.49 30.73
N LEU A 412 10.78 6.06 29.49
CA LEU A 412 12.13 6.10 28.92
C LEU A 412 12.40 7.36 28.07
N GLY A 413 11.49 8.35 28.07
CA GLY A 413 11.63 9.57 27.26
C GLY A 413 11.46 9.34 25.74
N MET A 414 10.89 8.20 25.33
CA MET A 414 10.70 7.79 23.94
C MET A 414 9.21 7.73 23.59
N ALA A 415 8.47 8.84 23.75
CA ALA A 415 7.02 8.92 23.47
C ALA A 415 6.63 8.52 22.03
N TRP A 416 7.60 8.51 21.10
CA TRP A 416 7.48 8.08 19.72
C TRP A 416 7.53 6.55 19.54
N LEU A 417 7.77 5.77 20.59
CA LEU A 417 7.90 4.31 20.54
C LEU A 417 6.65 3.65 19.94
N SER A 418 6.84 2.85 18.90
CA SER A 418 5.75 2.22 18.15
C SER A 418 6.24 0.94 17.44
N TRP A 419 5.32 0.08 17.02
CA TRP A 419 5.67 -1.14 16.28
C TRP A 419 6.56 -0.88 15.05
N HIS A 420 6.33 0.22 14.36
CA HIS A 420 7.12 0.53 13.17
C HIS A 420 8.55 0.97 13.49
N CYS A 421 8.76 1.49 14.68
CA CYS A 421 10.09 1.81 15.19
C CYS A 421 10.98 0.56 15.26
N PHE A 422 10.50 -0.57 15.78
CA PHE A 422 11.30 -1.79 15.90
C PHE A 422 11.79 -2.33 14.57
N ARG A 423 10.97 -2.23 13.54
CA ARG A 423 11.38 -2.60 12.18
C ARG A 423 12.47 -1.68 11.63
N ARG A 424 12.44 -0.40 11.99
CA ARG A 424 13.52 0.56 11.65
C ARG A 424 14.77 0.26 12.46
N THR A 425 14.60 -0.02 13.75
CA THR A 425 15.68 -0.45 14.64
C THR A 425 16.44 -1.64 14.05
N HIS A 426 15.73 -2.69 13.60
CA HIS A 426 16.39 -3.80 12.88
C HIS A 426 17.29 -3.30 11.75
N THR A 427 16.76 -2.42 10.88
CA THR A 427 17.51 -1.97 9.70
C THR A 427 18.71 -1.11 10.06
N THR A 428 18.56 -0.25 11.08
CA THR A 428 19.64 0.61 11.57
C THR A 428 20.74 -0.22 12.21
N LEU A 429 20.39 -1.08 13.19
CA LEU A 429 21.37 -1.93 13.89
C LEU A 429 22.03 -2.94 12.93
N ALA A 430 21.28 -3.54 12.02
CA ALA A 430 21.83 -4.42 11.00
C ALA A 430 22.78 -3.69 10.04
N ASN A 431 22.53 -2.40 9.75
CA ASN A 431 23.45 -1.58 8.99
C ASN A 431 24.74 -1.27 9.76
N GLU A 432 24.61 -0.94 11.03
CA GLU A 432 25.75 -0.68 11.93
C GLU A 432 26.65 -1.93 12.06
N LEU A 433 26.03 -3.11 12.13
CA LEU A 433 26.72 -4.39 12.18
C LEU A 433 27.21 -4.90 10.81
N GLY A 434 27.08 -4.12 9.73
CA GLY A 434 27.62 -4.42 8.41
C GLY A 434 26.77 -5.35 7.54
N MET A 435 25.51 -5.64 7.88
CA MET A 435 24.64 -6.45 7.01
C MET A 435 24.48 -5.77 5.65
N ALA A 436 24.66 -6.53 4.57
CA ALA A 436 24.54 -6.03 3.21
C ALA A 436 23.16 -5.38 2.95
N PHE A 437 23.14 -4.37 2.10
CA PHE A 437 21.89 -3.66 1.77
C PHE A 437 20.82 -4.58 1.16
N THR A 438 21.25 -5.51 0.31
CA THR A 438 20.38 -6.53 -0.32
C THR A 438 19.75 -7.44 0.72
N ASP A 439 20.52 -7.87 1.73
CA ASP A 439 20.02 -8.74 2.79
C ASP A 439 19.02 -7.99 3.69
N ARG A 440 19.30 -6.73 4.02
CA ARG A 440 18.34 -5.87 4.71
C ARG A 440 17.04 -5.69 3.91
N MET A 441 17.13 -5.52 2.59
CA MET A 441 15.94 -5.50 1.72
C MET A 441 15.17 -6.81 1.77
N ALA A 442 15.86 -7.94 1.68
CA ALA A 442 15.26 -9.29 1.75
C ALA A 442 14.58 -9.52 3.10
N MET A 443 15.26 -9.21 4.20
CA MET A 443 14.70 -9.30 5.57
C MET A 443 13.42 -8.47 5.70
N MET A 444 13.38 -7.26 5.16
CA MET A 444 12.20 -6.40 5.19
C MET A 444 11.12 -6.78 4.15
N GLY A 445 11.46 -7.55 3.13
CA GLY A 445 10.55 -7.85 2.02
C GLY A 445 10.18 -6.59 1.23
N HIS A 446 11.12 -5.69 1.00
CA HIS A 446 10.96 -4.53 0.13
C HIS A 446 11.27 -4.91 -1.31
N SER A 447 10.41 -4.51 -2.25
CA SER A 447 10.62 -4.70 -3.68
C SER A 447 11.45 -3.58 -4.33
N GLU A 448 11.52 -2.42 -3.66
CA GLU A 448 12.21 -1.24 -4.16
C GLU A 448 13.32 -0.81 -3.19
N ALA A 449 14.51 -0.56 -3.72
CA ALA A 449 15.68 -0.08 -2.98
C ALA A 449 15.38 1.21 -2.20
N ARG A 450 14.62 2.13 -2.79
CA ARG A 450 14.19 3.39 -2.19
C ARG A 450 13.51 3.20 -0.83
N MET A 451 12.73 2.11 -0.67
CA MET A 451 12.03 1.83 0.58
C MET A 451 13.00 1.49 1.73
N THR A 452 14.08 0.76 1.44
CA THR A 452 15.11 0.42 2.43
C THR A 452 16.05 1.60 2.68
N ALA A 453 16.37 2.37 1.65
CA ALA A 453 17.22 3.57 1.76
C ALA A 453 16.65 4.62 2.74
N LEU A 454 15.32 4.71 2.88
CA LEU A 454 14.68 5.60 3.86
C LEU A 454 15.00 5.26 5.34
N TYR A 455 15.49 4.04 5.60
CA TYR A 455 15.86 3.55 6.93
C TYR A 455 17.38 3.38 7.09
N THR A 456 18.14 3.75 6.08
CA THR A 456 19.61 3.69 6.13
C THR A 456 20.09 5.08 6.52
N THR A 457 20.63 5.19 7.72
CA THR A 457 21.32 6.40 8.18
C THR A 457 22.63 6.56 7.41
N ASP A 458 22.96 7.80 7.12
CA ASP A 458 24.24 8.16 6.51
C ASP A 458 25.34 8.03 7.57
N ASP A 459 26.19 7.04 7.44
CA ASP A 459 27.27 6.76 8.37
C ASP A 459 28.62 7.15 7.73
N LEU A 460 29.04 8.39 8.05
CA LEU A 460 30.32 8.93 7.59
C LEU A 460 31.52 8.18 8.16
N ALA A 461 31.43 7.65 9.41
CA ALA A 461 32.52 6.90 10.04
C ALA A 461 32.77 5.60 9.28
N ARG A 462 31.71 4.86 8.95
CA ARG A 462 31.81 3.64 8.14
C ARG A 462 32.36 3.91 6.74
N ARG A 463 31.91 5.01 6.10
CA ARG A 463 32.47 5.40 4.80
C ARG A 463 33.96 5.68 4.88
N ARG A 464 34.40 6.39 5.92
CA ARG A 464 35.82 6.66 6.15
C ARG A 464 36.59 5.36 6.31
N THR A 465 36.14 4.45 7.15
CA THR A 465 36.78 3.12 7.32
C THR A 465 36.97 2.38 6.00
N VAL A 466 35.92 2.36 5.14
CA VAL A 466 36.02 1.73 3.83
C VAL A 466 37.00 2.45 2.90
N LEU A 467 37.00 3.81 2.91
CA LEU A 467 37.94 4.60 2.12
C LEU A 467 39.38 4.40 2.60
N ASP A 468 39.61 4.30 3.91
CA ASP A 468 40.91 4.04 4.50
C ASP A 468 41.43 2.64 4.09
N GLN A 469 40.54 1.63 4.09
CA GLN A 469 40.88 0.28 3.59
C GLN A 469 41.21 0.28 2.07
N MET A 470 40.47 1.05 1.30
CA MET A 470 40.77 1.24 -0.14
C MET A 470 42.11 1.94 -0.35
N ALA A 471 42.34 3.03 0.37
CA ALA A 471 43.60 3.76 0.31
C ALA A 471 44.80 2.89 0.70
N ALA A 472 44.70 2.12 1.78
CA ALA A 472 45.71 1.20 2.24
C ALA A 472 46.09 0.09 1.21
N ARG A 473 45.14 -0.25 0.32
CA ARG A 473 45.41 -1.20 -0.78
C ARG A 473 45.94 -0.54 -2.04
N LEU A 474 45.49 0.68 -2.34
CA LEU A 474 45.84 1.38 -3.59
C LEU A 474 47.22 2.07 -3.49
N VAL A 475 47.50 2.74 -2.39
CA VAL A 475 48.73 3.52 -2.20
C VAL A 475 50.00 2.66 -2.37
N PRO A 476 50.13 1.50 -1.69
CA PRO A 476 51.30 0.60 -1.89
C PRO A 476 51.44 0.09 -3.33
N ALA A 477 50.32 -0.15 -4.02
CA ALA A 477 50.32 -0.68 -5.38
C ALA A 477 50.70 0.38 -6.42
N THR A 478 50.49 1.65 -6.13
CA THR A 478 50.73 2.77 -7.07
C THR A 478 52.03 3.53 -6.85
N GLY A 479 52.73 3.27 -5.73
CA GLY A 479 53.96 3.98 -5.39
C GLY A 479 53.77 5.47 -5.06
N ILE A 480 52.52 5.92 -4.85
CA ILE A 480 52.20 7.30 -4.43
C ILE A 480 52.65 7.45 -2.98
N PRO A 481 53.53 8.42 -2.61
CA PRO A 481 53.93 8.63 -1.24
C PRO A 481 52.70 9.04 -0.38
N ALA A 482 52.60 8.44 0.82
CA ALA A 482 51.52 8.67 1.76
C ALA A 482 51.66 10.03 2.45
#